data_695a8d1304848aefdf4e6655067b65d4
#
_entry.id   695a8d1304848aefdf4e6655067b65d4
#
_cell.length_a   1.000
_cell.length_b   1.000
_cell.length_c   1.000
_cell.angle_alpha   90.00
_cell.angle_beta   90.00
_cell.angle_gamma   90.00
#
_symmetry.space_group_name_H-M   'P 1'
#
loop_
_entity.id
_entity.type
_entity.pdbx_description
1 polymer ?
#
loop_
_entity_poly.entity_id
_entity_poly.type
_entity_poly.pdbx_seq_one_letter_code
_entity_poly.pdbx_strand_id
1 'polypeptide(L)'
;MTTNNKGQMLQDPFLNTLRKEHVPVAIYLVNGIKLQGQIESFDQYVVLLKNTVTQMVYKHAISTVVPSRPVTMNLTEGGDD
;
A
#
# COMPACT_ATOMS: atom_id res chain seq x y z
N MET A 1 3.16 -15.20 14.94
CA MET A 1 2.94 -14.82 14.53
C MET A 1 3.39 -14.28 13.93
N THR A 2 3.53 -13.90 13.72
CA THR A 2 3.79 -13.36 13.17
C THR A 2 4.40 -13.43 12.20
N THR A 3 4.78 -13.93 11.98
CA THR A 3 5.15 -14.11 10.96
C THR A 3 4.81 -13.42 9.88
N ASN A 4 4.05 -12.83 9.87
CA ASN A 4 3.54 -12.18 8.88
C ASN A 4 4.01 -10.85 8.72
N ASN A 5 5.16 -10.48 9.11
CA ASN A 5 5.63 -9.16 9.07
C ASN A 5 5.72 -8.59 7.68
N LYS A 6 6.09 -9.40 6.71
CA LYS A 6 6.13 -8.90 5.41
C LYS A 6 4.79 -8.51 4.93
N GLY A 7 3.82 -9.24 5.28
CA GLY A 7 2.48 -8.94 4.87
C GLY A 7 1.96 -7.68 5.47
N GLN A 8 2.50 -7.26 6.58
CA GLN A 8 1.99 -6.10 7.25
C GLN A 8 2.17 -4.85 6.44
N MET A 9 3.15 -4.81 5.56
CA MET A 9 3.35 -3.64 4.73
C MET A 9 2.21 -3.45 3.74
N LEU A 10 1.47 -4.51 3.44
CA LEU A 10 0.36 -4.44 2.51
C LEU A 10 -0.96 -4.64 3.20
N GLN A 11 -0.99 -4.50 4.53
CA GLN A 11 -2.23 -4.68 5.23
C GLN A 11 -3.00 -3.39 5.30
N ASP A 12 -4.24 -3.50 5.69
CA ASP A 12 -5.20 -2.43 5.64
C ASP A 12 -4.76 -1.14 6.32
N PRO A 13 -4.14 -1.16 7.50
CA PRO A 13 -3.79 0.11 8.13
C PRO A 13 -2.87 0.97 7.28
N PHE A 14 -1.84 0.35 6.68
CA PHE A 14 -0.90 1.09 5.87
C PHE A 14 -1.58 1.62 4.60
N LEU A 15 -2.27 0.75 3.89
CA LEU A 15 -2.94 1.14 2.66
C LEU A 15 -4.04 2.15 2.92
N ASN A 16 -4.76 1.98 4.03
CA ASN A 16 -5.84 2.89 4.34
C ASN A 16 -5.32 4.29 4.63
N THR A 17 -4.17 4.39 5.31
CA THR A 17 -3.57 5.68 5.57
C THR A 17 -3.19 6.35 4.25
N LEU A 18 -2.57 5.60 3.36
CA LEU A 18 -2.19 6.17 2.07
C LEU A 18 -3.40 6.62 1.28
N ARG A 19 -4.47 5.85 1.35
CA ARG A 19 -5.70 6.18 0.64
C ARG A 19 -6.34 7.43 1.22
N LYS A 20 -6.47 7.47 2.53
CA LYS A 20 -7.15 8.59 3.19
C LYS A 20 -6.41 9.89 2.99
N GLU A 21 -5.10 9.84 2.99
CA GLU A 21 -4.30 11.05 2.89
C GLU A 21 -3.91 11.38 1.47
N HIS A 22 -4.38 10.58 0.51
CA HIS A 22 -4.12 10.82 -0.92
C HIS A 22 -2.62 10.93 -1.19
N VAL A 23 -1.84 10.07 -0.57
CA VAL A 23 -0.40 10.11 -0.72
C VAL A 23 -0.01 9.44 -2.02
N PRO A 24 0.69 10.13 -2.92
CA PRO A 24 1.18 9.47 -4.12
C PRO A 24 2.17 8.38 -3.74
N VAL A 25 2.10 7.27 -4.43
CA VAL A 25 2.97 6.13 -4.14
C VAL A 25 3.60 5.60 -5.41
N ALA A 26 4.73 4.94 -5.23
CA ALA A 26 5.33 4.14 -6.29
C ALA A 26 5.19 2.69 -5.85
N ILE A 27 4.64 1.86 -6.70
CA ILE A 27 4.48 0.45 -6.43
C ILE A 27 5.40 -0.30 -7.35
N TYR A 28 6.29 -1.09 -6.75
CA TYR A 28 7.21 -1.92 -7.52
C TYR A 28 6.68 -3.33 -7.53
N LEU A 29 6.59 -3.90 -8.71
CA LEU A 29 6.10 -5.26 -8.86
C LEU A 29 7.27 -6.24 -8.83
N VAL A 30 6.95 -7.51 -8.56
CA VAL A 30 7.99 -8.52 -8.46
C VAL A 30 8.74 -8.71 -9.77
N ASN A 31 8.16 -8.31 -10.89
CA ASN A 31 8.85 -8.41 -12.17
C ASN A 31 9.67 -7.17 -12.50
N GLY A 32 9.77 -6.22 -11.57
CA GLY A 32 10.59 -5.04 -11.76
C GLY A 32 9.87 -3.82 -12.30
N ILE A 33 8.62 -3.95 -12.67
CA ILE A 33 7.86 -2.81 -13.18
C ILE A 33 7.50 -1.88 -12.04
N LYS A 34 7.58 -0.58 -12.30
CA LYS A 34 7.23 0.45 -11.33
C LYS A 34 5.95 1.13 -11.79
N LEU A 35 4.99 1.21 -10.91
CA LEU A 35 3.73 1.91 -11.16
C LEU A 35 3.64 3.09 -10.20
N GLN A 36 3.01 4.16 -10.62
CA GLN A 36 2.87 5.34 -9.78
C GLN A 36 1.45 5.82 -9.80
N GLY A 37 1.00 6.37 -8.69
CA GLY A 37 -0.34 6.94 -8.59
C GLY A 37 -0.75 7.04 -7.15
N GLN A 38 -2.05 7.12 -6.92
CA GLN A 38 -2.62 7.18 -5.59
C GLN A 38 -3.51 5.96 -5.40
N ILE A 39 -3.57 5.48 -4.16
CA ILE A 39 -4.43 4.35 -3.87
C ILE A 39 -5.86 4.85 -3.80
N GLU A 40 -6.70 4.35 -4.69
CA GLU A 40 -8.08 4.74 -4.73
C GLU A 40 -8.92 3.88 -3.81
N SER A 41 -8.69 2.58 -3.82
CA SER A 41 -9.34 1.64 -2.93
C SER A 41 -8.55 0.36 -2.94
N PHE A 42 -8.92 -0.58 -2.08
CA PHE A 42 -8.24 -1.86 -2.04
C PHE A 42 -9.12 -2.86 -1.31
N ASP A 43 -8.82 -4.13 -1.51
CA ASP A 43 -9.44 -5.17 -0.71
C ASP A 43 -8.35 -6.17 -0.37
N GLN A 44 -8.73 -7.38 0.04
CA GLN A 44 -7.72 -8.30 0.54
C GLN A 44 -6.86 -8.88 -0.57
N TYR A 45 -7.24 -8.71 -1.83
CA TYR A 45 -6.46 -9.28 -2.94
C TYR A 45 -5.87 -8.23 -3.86
N VAL A 46 -6.49 -7.09 -4.00
CA VAL A 46 -6.07 -6.12 -5.01
C VAL A 46 -6.02 -4.72 -4.45
N VAL A 47 -5.27 -3.88 -5.13
CA VAL A 47 -5.20 -2.45 -4.87
C VAL A 47 -5.57 -1.76 -6.17
N LEU A 48 -6.47 -0.79 -6.09
CA LEU A 48 -6.78 0.05 -7.24
C LEU A 48 -5.91 1.29 -7.16
N LEU A 49 -5.06 1.43 -8.15
CA LEU A 49 -4.11 2.53 -8.20
C LEU A 49 -4.57 3.49 -9.27
N LYS A 50 -4.76 4.74 -8.90
CA LYS A 50 -5.26 5.73 -9.83
C LYS A 50 -4.20 6.75 -10.21
N ASN A 51 -4.08 6.97 -11.49
CA ASN A 51 -3.22 7.99 -12.03
C ASN A 51 -4.07 8.67 -13.10
N THR A 52 -3.65 8.67 -14.35
CA THR A 52 -4.52 9.11 -15.42
C THR A 52 -5.61 8.07 -15.68
N VAL A 53 -5.33 6.84 -15.34
CA VAL A 53 -6.30 5.75 -15.43
C VAL A 53 -6.27 5.01 -14.11
N THR A 54 -7.29 4.19 -13.88
CA THR A 54 -7.31 3.33 -12.70
C THR A 54 -6.81 1.96 -13.10
N GLN A 55 -5.85 1.45 -12.34
CA GLN A 55 -5.26 0.14 -12.60
C GLN A 55 -5.51 -0.76 -11.41
N MET A 56 -5.80 -2.02 -11.71
CA MET A 56 -5.95 -3.02 -10.67
C MET A 56 -4.63 -3.74 -10.52
N VAL A 57 -4.11 -3.78 -9.31
CA VAL A 57 -2.82 -4.41 -9.04
C VAL A 57 -3.02 -5.48 -7.99
N TYR A 58 -2.63 -6.71 -8.30
CA TYR A 58 -2.77 -7.79 -7.34
C TYR A 58 -1.71 -7.66 -6.26
N LYS A 59 -2.14 -7.79 -5.02
CA LYS A 59 -1.22 -7.60 -3.89
C LYS A 59 -0.05 -8.57 -3.95
N HIS A 60 -0.29 -9.81 -4.36
CA HIS A 60 0.80 -10.78 -4.37
C HIS A 60 1.83 -10.49 -5.46
N ALA A 61 1.53 -9.61 -6.38
CA ALA A 61 2.51 -9.20 -7.38
C ALA A 61 3.32 -7.98 -6.94
N ILE A 62 3.00 -7.42 -5.80
CA ILE A 62 3.67 -6.22 -5.32
C ILE A 62 4.90 -6.61 -4.51
N SER A 63 6.03 -6.01 -4.84
CA SER A 63 7.24 -6.20 -4.07
C SER A 63 7.38 -5.12 -3.01
N THR A 64 7.14 -3.88 -3.38
CA THR A 64 7.35 -2.75 -2.48
C THR A 64 6.40 -1.63 -2.81
N VAL A 65 5.92 -0.95 -1.78
CA VAL A 65 5.12 0.26 -1.94
C VAL A 65 5.88 1.39 -1.26
N VAL A 66 6.22 2.43 -2.01
CA VAL A 66 7.02 3.53 -1.51
C VAL A 66 6.19 4.81 -1.57
N PRO A 67 5.76 5.34 -0.42
CA PRO A 67 5.05 6.62 -0.42
C PRO A 67 6.00 7.74 -0.82
N SER A 68 5.45 8.77 -1.45
CA SER A 68 6.25 9.89 -1.89
C SER A 68 6.68 10.78 -0.74
N ARG A 69 6.04 10.64 0.42
CA ARG A 69 6.38 11.39 1.61
C ARG A 69 6.21 10.49 2.82
N PRO A 70 6.84 10.83 3.93
CA PRO A 70 6.71 10.02 5.13
C PRO A 70 5.26 9.94 5.58
N VAL A 71 4.88 8.81 6.09
CA VAL A 71 3.53 8.56 6.56
C VAL A 71 3.64 8.08 8.00
N THR A 72 2.94 8.75 8.90
CA THR A 72 2.92 8.35 10.29
C THR A 72 1.76 7.40 10.53
N MET A 73 2.07 6.28 11.12
CA MET A 73 1.05 5.29 11.41
C MET A 73 1.16 4.88 12.86
N ASN A 74 0.02 4.79 13.49
CA ASN A 74 -0.01 4.40 14.88
C ASN A 74 -0.24 2.94 15.02
N LEU A 75 0.67 2.18 14.49
CA LEU A 75 0.51 0.75 14.58
C LEU A 75 0.69 0.27 15.99
N THR A 76 1.48 1.01 16.76
CA THR A 76 1.71 0.52 18.07
C THR A 76 0.63 0.83 18.95
N GLU A 77 -0.08 1.70 18.67
CA GLU A 77 -1.01 1.98 19.49
C GLU A 77 -1.97 1.27 19.36
N GLY A 78 -1.84 0.89 18.51
CA GLY A 78 -2.83 0.21 18.41
C GLY A 78 -2.63 -0.61 19.26
N GLY A 79 -2.06 -0.29 19.40
CA GLY A 79 -1.85 -0.67 20.16
C GLY A 79 -1.49 -0.02 20.93
N ASP A 80 -1.08 0.71 20.90
CA ASP A 80 -0.83 1.17 21.38
C ASP A 80 -1.10 1.68 21.59
N ASP A 81 -1.09 1.96 21.66
CA ASP A 81 -1.25 2.42 21.79
C ASP A 81 -1.55 2.39 21.91
#